data_b91de99d3ed74264981d8b1565edda2c
#
_entry.id   b91de99d3ed74264981d8b1565edda2c
#
_cell.length_a   1.000
_cell.length_b   1.000
_cell.length_c   1.000
_cell.angle_alpha   90.00
_cell.angle_beta   90.00
_cell.angle_gamma   90.00
#
_symmetry.space_group_name_H-M   'P 1'
#
loop_
_entity.id
_entity.type
_entity.pdbx_description
1 polymer ?
#
loop_
_entity_poly.entity_id
_entity_poly.type
_entity_poly.pdbx_seq_one_letter_code
_entity_poly.pdbx_strand_id
1 'polypeptide(L)'
;MPSFDVISKINYQEFDNALANCLREISNRYDFKGLKISIERKDKIITTLAPDELKLKQVNELLQIHLIRRKVDPRVIIIKNSESAAGTSIRQVSELEEGISQENAKKIITDIKKLKLKIQIKIQGEELRAEGKKRDDLQEAISAIEAIDIGLPIEFVNFRD
;
A
#
# COMPACT_ATOMS: atom_id res chain seq x y z
N MET A 1 -8.45 3.14 29.80
CA MET A 1 -9.11 2.11 28.97
C MET A 1 -8.12 1.54 27.97
N PRO A 2 -8.11 0.23 27.75
CA PRO A 2 -7.30 -0.33 26.67
C PRO A 2 -7.63 0.30 25.31
N SER A 3 -6.62 0.52 24.52
CA SER A 3 -6.79 1.14 23.20
C SER A 3 -5.71 0.67 22.22
N PHE A 4 -5.97 0.89 20.94
CA PHE A 4 -4.98 0.73 19.89
C PHE A 4 -5.28 1.70 18.75
N ASP A 5 -4.29 1.89 17.89
CA ASP A 5 -4.45 2.72 16.70
C ASP A 5 -4.46 1.85 15.44
N VAL A 6 -5.28 2.25 14.47
CA VAL A 6 -5.34 1.64 13.14
C VAL A 6 -4.69 2.60 12.18
N ILE A 7 -3.65 2.14 11.49
CA ILE A 7 -2.88 2.97 10.56
C ILE A 7 -2.72 2.27 9.21
N SER A 8 -2.43 3.06 8.19
CA SER A 8 -2.04 2.57 6.88
C SER A 8 -0.82 3.38 6.45
N LYS A 9 0.38 2.81 6.62
CA LYS A 9 1.64 3.49 6.30
C LYS A 9 2.51 2.62 5.42
N ILE A 10 3.32 3.27 4.61
CA ILE A 10 4.31 2.63 3.74
C ILE A 10 5.67 2.67 4.43
N ASN A 11 6.34 1.53 4.49
CA ASN A 11 7.75 1.50 4.88
C ASN A 11 8.57 1.85 3.64
N TYR A 12 8.97 3.11 3.52
CA TYR A 12 9.68 3.60 2.32
C TYR A 12 11.05 2.97 2.14
N GLN A 13 11.72 2.62 3.23
CA GLN A 13 13.01 1.92 3.13
C GLN A 13 12.83 0.56 2.47
N GLU A 14 11.84 -0.21 2.89
CA GLU A 14 11.55 -1.51 2.30
C GLU A 14 11.01 -1.37 0.87
N PHE A 15 10.25 -0.31 0.61
CA PHE A 15 9.82 -0.01 -0.76
C PHE A 15 11.02 0.21 -1.68
N ASP A 16 11.98 1.04 -1.24
CA ASP A 16 13.17 1.33 -2.02
C ASP A 16 14.07 0.11 -2.18
N ASN A 17 14.15 -0.75 -1.16
CA ASN A 17 14.87 -2.02 -1.26
C ASN A 17 14.23 -2.94 -2.31
N ALA A 18 12.91 -3.02 -2.33
CA ALA A 18 12.18 -3.79 -3.33
C ALA A 18 12.43 -3.25 -4.74
N LEU A 19 12.39 -1.92 -4.87
CA LEU A 19 12.66 -1.25 -6.14
C LEU A 19 14.06 -1.57 -6.66
N ALA A 20 15.06 -1.46 -5.80
CA ALA A 20 16.45 -1.77 -6.15
C ALA A 20 16.61 -3.24 -6.56
N ASN A 21 15.99 -4.15 -5.84
CA ASN A 21 16.02 -5.58 -6.15
C ASN A 21 15.34 -5.87 -7.50
N CYS A 22 14.23 -5.20 -7.76
CA CYS A 22 13.52 -5.32 -9.04
C CYS A 22 14.41 -4.87 -10.20
N LEU A 23 15.04 -3.71 -10.07
CA LEU A 23 15.94 -3.18 -11.11
C LEU A 23 17.16 -4.08 -11.32
N ARG A 24 17.67 -4.68 -10.25
CA ARG A 24 18.78 -5.63 -10.35
C ARG A 24 18.37 -6.87 -11.14
N GLU A 25 17.19 -7.41 -10.85
CA GLU A 25 16.67 -8.56 -11.61
C GLU A 25 16.49 -8.20 -13.07
N ILE A 26 15.91 -7.05 -13.38
CA ILE A 26 15.72 -6.57 -14.76
C ILE A 26 17.07 -6.49 -15.49
N SER A 27 18.11 -5.95 -14.84
CA SER A 27 19.43 -5.80 -15.44
C SER A 27 20.12 -7.16 -15.72
N ASN A 28 19.73 -8.20 -14.98
CA ASN A 28 20.33 -9.52 -15.11
C ASN A 28 19.52 -10.49 -15.98
N ARG A 29 18.27 -10.16 -16.30
CA ARG A 29 17.41 -11.05 -17.09
C ARG A 29 17.67 -10.88 -18.58
N TYR A 30 17.78 -12.01 -19.26
CA TYR A 30 18.03 -12.05 -20.70
C TYR A 30 16.91 -11.37 -21.52
N ASP A 31 15.66 -11.57 -21.11
CA ASP A 31 14.49 -11.02 -21.81
C ASP A 31 14.35 -9.50 -21.68
N PHE A 32 15.14 -8.86 -20.80
CA PHE A 32 15.20 -7.40 -20.66
C PHE A 32 16.53 -6.81 -21.17
N LYS A 33 17.43 -7.67 -21.66
CA LYS A 33 18.76 -7.23 -22.06
C LYS A 33 18.71 -6.22 -23.20
N GLY A 34 19.45 -5.11 -23.04
CA GLY A 34 19.52 -4.06 -24.05
C GLY A 34 18.29 -3.15 -24.10
N LEU A 35 17.28 -3.38 -23.26
CA LEU A 35 16.10 -2.53 -23.21
C LEU A 35 16.32 -1.37 -22.24
N LYS A 36 15.76 -0.23 -22.60
CA LYS A 36 15.82 0.96 -21.76
C LYS A 36 14.62 0.96 -20.80
N ILE A 37 14.87 0.53 -19.58
CA ILE A 37 13.84 0.44 -18.53
C ILE A 37 14.35 1.18 -17.32
N SER A 38 13.49 2.02 -16.72
CA SER A 38 13.80 2.70 -15.48
C SER A 38 12.57 2.75 -14.59
N ILE A 39 12.81 2.75 -13.28
CA ILE A 39 11.77 2.96 -12.28
C ILE A 39 12.40 3.91 -11.25
N GLU A 40 11.79 5.05 -11.05
CA GLU A 40 12.28 6.03 -10.09
C GLU A 40 11.18 6.42 -9.11
N ARG A 41 11.52 6.47 -7.85
CA ARG A 41 10.64 7.02 -6.83
C ARG A 41 11.18 8.38 -6.39
N LYS A 42 10.32 9.37 -6.44
CA LYS A 42 10.60 10.68 -5.87
C LYS A 42 9.42 11.04 -4.99
N ASP A 43 9.64 11.03 -3.68
CA ASP A 43 8.58 11.21 -2.70
C ASP A 43 7.50 10.13 -2.86
N LYS A 44 6.28 10.52 -3.18
CA LYS A 44 5.16 9.61 -3.39
C LYS A 44 4.88 9.33 -4.87
N ILE A 45 5.75 9.77 -5.76
CA ILE A 45 5.58 9.60 -7.20
C ILE A 45 6.55 8.55 -7.72
N ILE A 46 6.01 7.59 -8.46
CA ILE A 46 6.79 6.55 -9.13
C ILE A 46 6.69 6.80 -10.63
N THR A 47 7.84 6.94 -11.27
CA THR A 47 7.90 7.09 -12.75
C THR A 47 8.56 5.86 -13.32
N THR A 48 7.86 5.15 -14.19
CA THR A 48 8.35 3.95 -14.86
C THR A 48 8.43 4.18 -16.36
N LEU A 49 9.58 3.87 -16.94
CA LEU A 49 9.80 3.94 -18.37
C LEU A 49 10.05 2.53 -18.91
N ALA A 50 9.35 2.16 -19.98
CA ALA A 50 9.51 0.87 -20.63
C ALA A 50 9.41 1.07 -22.15
N PRO A 51 10.00 0.14 -22.98
CA PRO A 51 10.02 0.30 -24.42
C PRO A 51 8.66 0.10 -25.09
N ASP A 52 7.75 -0.64 -24.45
CA ASP A 52 6.40 -0.89 -24.98
C ASP A 52 5.46 -1.33 -23.83
N GLU A 53 4.19 -1.50 -24.15
CA GLU A 53 3.17 -1.86 -23.16
C GLU A 53 3.40 -3.25 -22.57
N LEU A 54 3.84 -4.22 -23.37
CA LEU A 54 4.09 -5.56 -22.87
C LEU A 54 5.21 -5.57 -21.82
N LYS A 55 6.31 -4.87 -22.11
CA LYS A 55 7.42 -4.77 -21.17
C LYS A 55 7.03 -3.97 -19.93
N LEU A 56 6.23 -2.94 -20.09
CA LEU A 56 5.70 -2.18 -18.95
C LEU A 56 4.91 -3.08 -18.00
N LYS A 57 4.04 -3.91 -18.56
CA LYS A 57 3.25 -4.86 -17.76
C LYS A 57 4.16 -5.85 -17.03
N GLN A 58 5.18 -6.38 -17.71
CA GLN A 58 6.13 -7.30 -17.11
C GLN A 58 6.93 -6.64 -15.97
N VAL A 59 7.34 -5.39 -16.17
CA VAL A 59 8.05 -4.61 -15.14
C VAL A 59 7.16 -4.39 -13.93
N ASN A 60 5.90 -4.03 -14.14
CA ASN A 60 4.94 -3.83 -13.05
C ASN A 60 4.72 -5.13 -12.25
N GLU A 61 4.61 -6.26 -12.93
CA GLU A 61 4.45 -7.55 -12.26
C GLU A 61 5.69 -7.92 -11.44
N LEU A 62 6.89 -7.68 -11.97
CA LEU A 62 8.14 -7.91 -11.23
C LEU A 62 8.23 -7.03 -9.99
N LEU A 63 7.87 -5.77 -10.11
CA LEU A 63 7.88 -4.86 -8.96
C LEU A 63 6.93 -5.34 -7.87
N GLN A 64 5.74 -5.81 -8.23
CA GLN A 64 4.80 -6.37 -7.27
C GLN A 64 5.39 -7.56 -6.53
N ILE A 65 6.06 -8.47 -7.23
CA ILE A 65 6.70 -9.63 -6.61
C ILE A 65 7.75 -9.21 -5.59
N HIS A 66 8.60 -8.24 -5.95
CA HIS A 66 9.65 -7.76 -5.06
C HIS A 66 9.08 -7.01 -3.85
N LEU A 67 8.00 -6.26 -4.05
CA LEU A 67 7.30 -5.58 -2.94
C LEU A 67 6.75 -6.60 -1.95
N ILE A 68 6.08 -7.64 -2.44
CA ILE A 68 5.54 -8.71 -1.59
C ILE A 68 6.65 -9.40 -0.81
N ARG A 69 7.78 -9.68 -1.43
CA ARG A 69 8.94 -10.28 -0.74
C ARG A 69 9.46 -9.42 0.40
N ARG A 70 9.31 -8.11 0.30
CA ARG A 70 9.71 -7.14 1.33
C ARG A 70 8.57 -6.76 2.26
N LYS A 71 7.43 -7.46 2.16
CA LYS A 71 6.25 -7.23 2.99
C LYS A 71 5.65 -5.83 2.80
N VAL A 72 5.76 -5.30 1.60
CA VAL A 72 5.07 -4.07 1.19
C VAL A 72 3.92 -4.46 0.30
N ASP A 73 2.71 -4.01 0.66
CA ASP A 73 1.51 -4.33 -0.11
C ASP A 73 1.53 -3.54 -1.43
N PRO A 74 1.50 -4.23 -2.61
CA PRO A 74 1.54 -3.51 -3.88
C PRO A 74 0.31 -2.66 -4.16
N ARG A 75 -0.79 -2.81 -3.41
CA ARG A 75 -1.99 -1.96 -3.57
C ARG A 75 -1.74 -0.49 -3.23
N VAL A 76 -0.62 -0.18 -2.58
CA VAL A 76 -0.26 1.22 -2.29
C VAL A 76 0.12 1.99 -3.56
N ILE A 77 0.40 1.30 -4.67
CA ILE A 77 0.74 1.94 -5.95
C ILE A 77 -0.54 2.14 -6.75
N ILE A 78 -0.87 3.41 -7.02
CA ILE A 78 -2.02 3.78 -7.84
C ILE A 78 -1.52 4.38 -9.14
N ILE A 79 -1.78 3.70 -10.24
CA ILE A 79 -1.40 4.18 -11.57
C ILE A 79 -2.29 5.37 -11.93
N LYS A 80 -1.68 6.53 -12.20
CA LYS A 80 -2.42 7.76 -12.51
C LYS A 80 -2.55 8.01 -14.00
N ASN A 81 -1.44 7.89 -14.73
CA ASN A 81 -1.49 8.04 -16.18
C ASN A 81 -0.33 7.29 -16.86
N SER A 82 -0.49 7.11 -18.16
CA SER A 82 0.55 6.59 -19.03
C SER A 82 0.59 7.49 -20.26
N GLU A 83 1.80 7.86 -20.70
CA GLU A 83 1.97 8.71 -21.87
C GLU A 83 3.05 8.14 -22.78
N SER A 84 2.95 8.45 -24.05
CA SER A 84 3.98 8.05 -25.02
C SER A 84 5.24 8.86 -24.76
N ALA A 85 6.37 8.16 -24.79
CA ALA A 85 7.70 8.77 -24.76
C ALA A 85 8.34 8.60 -26.14
N ALA A 86 9.65 8.69 -26.24
CA ALA A 86 10.34 8.57 -27.52
C ALA A 86 10.07 7.19 -28.18
N GLY A 87 9.68 7.19 -29.46
CA GLY A 87 9.37 5.96 -30.21
C GLY A 87 8.13 5.26 -29.66
N THR A 88 8.24 3.94 -29.39
CA THR A 88 7.16 3.14 -28.80
C THR A 88 7.20 3.14 -27.28
N SER A 89 8.15 3.84 -26.67
CA SER A 89 8.33 3.88 -25.21
C SER A 89 7.12 4.49 -24.51
N ILE A 90 6.88 4.03 -23.30
CA ILE A 90 5.77 4.48 -22.47
C ILE A 90 6.32 4.94 -21.13
N ARG A 91 5.85 6.10 -20.67
CA ARG A 91 6.12 6.59 -19.33
C ARG A 91 4.85 6.45 -18.51
N GLN A 92 4.95 5.68 -17.44
CA GLN A 92 3.85 5.48 -16.49
C GLN A 92 4.14 6.29 -15.24
N VAL A 93 3.16 7.07 -14.80
CA VAL A 93 3.24 7.81 -13.55
C VAL A 93 2.25 7.21 -12.56
N SER A 94 2.77 6.82 -11.41
CA SER A 94 1.97 6.27 -10.31
C SER A 94 2.17 7.09 -9.06
N GLU A 95 1.21 7.01 -8.16
CA GLU A 95 1.27 7.71 -6.88
C GLU A 95 1.12 6.70 -5.76
N LEU A 96 1.90 6.86 -4.69
CA LEU A 96 1.80 6.02 -3.51
C LEU A 96 0.74 6.57 -2.57
N GLU A 97 -0.19 5.71 -2.17
CA GLU A 97 -1.25 6.07 -1.23
C GLU A 97 -0.98 5.44 0.13
N GLU A 98 -1.08 6.27 1.17
CA GLU A 98 -1.02 5.82 2.55
C GLU A 98 -1.98 6.67 3.39
N GLY A 99 -2.24 6.22 4.62
CA GLY A 99 -3.20 6.86 5.49
C GLY A 99 -4.62 6.34 5.26
N ILE A 100 -5.47 6.50 6.26
CA ILE A 100 -6.87 6.12 6.18
C ILE A 100 -7.67 7.39 5.88
N SER A 101 -8.28 7.44 4.68
CA SER A 101 -9.11 8.58 4.29
C SER A 101 -10.36 8.66 5.17
N GLN A 102 -11.00 9.83 5.18
CA GLN A 102 -12.25 9.99 5.92
C GLN A 102 -13.33 9.04 5.40
N GLU A 103 -13.37 8.80 4.10
CA GLU A 103 -14.31 7.85 3.50
C GLU A 103 -14.08 6.43 4.03
N ASN A 104 -12.82 5.95 4.01
CA ASN A 104 -12.47 4.64 4.54
C ASN A 104 -12.70 4.56 6.05
N ALA A 105 -12.38 5.62 6.78
CA ALA A 105 -12.63 5.69 8.23
C ALA A 105 -14.12 5.54 8.54
N LYS A 106 -14.97 6.24 7.82
CA LYS A 106 -16.42 6.14 7.98
C LYS A 106 -16.94 4.75 7.67
N LYS A 107 -16.40 4.11 6.63
CA LYS A 107 -16.77 2.73 6.28
C LYS A 107 -16.44 1.77 7.42
N ILE A 108 -15.24 1.87 7.97
CA ILE A 108 -14.80 1.03 9.09
C ILE A 108 -15.71 1.25 10.29
N ILE A 109 -15.94 2.51 10.68
CA ILE A 109 -16.77 2.86 11.83
C ILE A 109 -18.19 2.33 11.66
N THR A 110 -18.78 2.53 10.48
CA THR A 110 -20.13 2.07 10.19
C THR A 110 -20.25 0.56 10.28
N ASP A 111 -19.30 -0.18 9.69
CA ASP A 111 -19.33 -1.63 9.69
C ASP A 111 -19.14 -2.20 11.10
N ILE A 112 -18.26 -1.57 11.90
CA ILE A 112 -18.06 -2.00 13.29
C ILE A 112 -19.29 -1.72 14.14
N LYS A 113 -19.97 -0.60 13.94
CA LYS A 113 -21.23 -0.29 14.65
C LYS A 113 -22.32 -1.31 14.37
N LYS A 114 -22.38 -1.82 13.14
CA LYS A 114 -23.35 -2.86 12.77
C LYS A 114 -23.16 -4.15 13.55
N LEU A 115 -21.94 -4.44 13.95
CA LEU A 115 -21.60 -5.64 14.74
C LEU A 115 -21.90 -5.48 16.21
N LYS A 116 -22.26 -4.28 16.67
CA LYS A 116 -22.58 -3.98 18.06
C LYS A 116 -21.49 -4.39 19.05
N LEU A 117 -20.23 -4.22 18.64
CA LEU A 117 -19.10 -4.48 19.51
C LEU A 117 -19.00 -3.40 20.60
N LYS A 118 -18.46 -3.79 21.77
CA LYS A 118 -18.32 -2.88 22.91
C LYS A 118 -17.05 -2.04 22.81
N ILE A 119 -16.89 -1.37 21.69
CA ILE A 119 -15.76 -0.49 21.46
C ILE A 119 -16.21 0.84 20.86
N GLN A 120 -15.38 1.85 21.04
CA GLN A 120 -15.56 3.16 20.47
C GLN A 120 -14.41 3.45 19.54
N ILE A 121 -14.70 3.87 18.31
CA ILE A 121 -13.68 4.22 17.31
C ILE A 121 -13.78 5.71 16.98
N LYS A 122 -12.64 6.37 17.03
CA LYS A 122 -12.52 7.80 16.73
C LYS A 122 -11.55 8.03 15.58
N ILE A 123 -11.82 9.02 14.75
CA ILE A 123 -10.94 9.45 13.69
C ILE A 123 -9.89 10.40 14.29
N GLN A 124 -8.61 10.13 14.03
CA GLN A 124 -7.50 10.99 14.43
C GLN A 124 -6.61 11.27 13.21
N GLY A 125 -6.91 12.35 12.47
CA GLY A 125 -6.20 12.66 11.25
C GLY A 125 -6.40 11.55 10.21
N GLU A 126 -5.32 10.90 9.81
CA GLU A 126 -5.35 9.78 8.85
C GLU A 126 -5.30 8.41 9.54
N GLU A 127 -5.58 8.37 10.82
CA GLU A 127 -5.56 7.17 11.64
C GLU A 127 -6.89 7.01 12.38
N LEU A 128 -7.11 5.81 12.92
CA LEU A 128 -8.25 5.57 13.81
C LEU A 128 -7.73 5.13 15.16
N ARG A 129 -8.45 5.49 16.21
CA ARG A 129 -8.21 4.99 17.57
C ARG A 129 -9.41 4.22 18.06
N ALA A 130 -9.19 2.99 18.50
CA ALA A 130 -10.21 2.14 19.07
C ALA A 130 -9.97 2.00 20.57
N GLU A 131 -11.03 2.17 21.35
CA GLU A 131 -11.01 2.07 22.81
C GLU A 131 -12.09 1.12 23.28
N GLY A 132 -11.80 0.34 24.32
CA GLY A 132 -12.75 -0.58 24.91
C GLY A 132 -12.40 -0.85 26.37
N LYS A 133 -13.36 -1.34 27.13
CA LYS A 133 -13.15 -1.63 28.54
C LYS A 133 -12.32 -2.89 28.78
N LYS A 134 -12.43 -3.86 27.87
CA LYS A 134 -11.76 -5.16 27.99
C LYS A 134 -10.88 -5.45 26.80
N ARG A 135 -9.76 -6.12 27.05
CA ARG A 135 -8.86 -6.56 25.97
C ARG A 135 -9.55 -7.49 24.97
N ASP A 136 -10.46 -8.36 25.44
CA ASP A 136 -11.20 -9.25 24.57
C ASP A 136 -12.06 -8.48 23.57
N ASP A 137 -12.65 -7.36 23.99
CA ASP A 137 -13.42 -6.49 23.11
C ASP A 137 -12.53 -5.89 22.01
N LEU A 138 -11.28 -5.55 22.35
CA LEU A 138 -10.30 -5.05 21.37
C LEU A 138 -9.89 -6.13 20.39
N GLN A 139 -9.70 -7.36 20.82
CA GLN A 139 -9.36 -8.47 19.93
C GLN A 139 -10.49 -8.76 18.93
N GLU A 140 -11.72 -8.72 19.37
CA GLU A 140 -12.87 -8.84 18.48
C GLU A 140 -12.89 -7.72 17.45
N ALA A 141 -12.58 -6.49 17.88
CA ALA A 141 -12.51 -5.34 16.98
C ALA A 141 -11.41 -5.50 15.93
N ILE A 142 -10.23 -5.97 16.32
CA ILE A 142 -9.12 -6.23 15.39
C ILE A 142 -9.55 -7.21 14.32
N SER A 143 -10.13 -8.35 14.72
CA SER A 143 -10.59 -9.36 13.76
C SER A 143 -11.64 -8.81 12.80
N ALA A 144 -12.57 -8.01 13.33
CA ALA A 144 -13.64 -7.42 12.52
C ALA A 144 -13.08 -6.39 11.53
N ILE A 145 -12.13 -5.56 11.96
CA ILE A 145 -11.52 -4.55 11.09
C ILE A 145 -10.66 -5.21 10.00
N GLU A 146 -9.92 -6.26 10.34
CA GLU A 146 -9.15 -7.03 9.36
C GLU A 146 -10.02 -7.60 8.24
N ALA A 147 -11.26 -7.94 8.55
CA ALA A 147 -12.21 -8.48 7.58
C ALA A 147 -12.78 -7.41 6.63
N ILE A 148 -12.60 -6.13 6.95
CA ILE A 148 -13.07 -5.03 6.11
C ILE A 148 -11.98 -4.68 5.09
N ASP A 149 -12.32 -4.77 3.80
CA ASP A 149 -11.39 -4.41 2.74
C ASP A 149 -11.60 -2.96 2.33
N ILE A 150 -10.60 -2.12 2.63
CA ILE A 150 -10.60 -0.71 2.21
C ILE A 150 -9.68 -0.47 1.01
N GLY A 151 -9.11 -1.54 0.43
CA GLY A 151 -8.20 -1.44 -0.71
C GLY A 151 -6.77 -1.05 -0.37
N LEU A 152 -6.45 -0.88 0.91
CA LEU A 152 -5.12 -0.52 1.40
C LEU A 152 -4.75 -1.40 2.59
N PRO A 153 -3.44 -1.59 2.84
CA PRO A 153 -3.00 -2.37 4.01
C PRO A 153 -3.31 -1.62 5.31
N ILE A 154 -3.62 -2.39 6.35
CA ILE A 154 -3.93 -1.85 7.67
C ILE A 154 -2.99 -2.50 8.69
N GLU A 155 -2.49 -1.69 9.61
CA GLU A 155 -1.72 -2.15 10.76
C GLU A 155 -2.36 -1.69 12.06
N PHE A 156 -2.19 -2.49 13.10
CA PHE A 156 -2.67 -2.18 14.45
C PHE A 156 -1.46 -1.92 15.33
N VAL A 157 -1.38 -0.73 15.88
CA VAL A 157 -0.20 -0.27 16.61
C VAL A 157 -0.59 0.49 17.88
N ASN A 158 0.40 0.87 18.65
CA ASN A 158 0.23 1.71 19.86
C ASN A 158 -0.75 1.13 20.86
N PHE A 159 -0.63 -0.17 21.14
CA PHE A 159 -1.45 -0.82 22.13
C PHE A 159 -1.18 -0.24 23.52
N ARG A 160 -2.25 0.16 24.19
CA ARG A 160 -2.21 0.72 25.56
C ARG A 160 -3.22 0.00 26.43
N ASP A 161 -2.89 -0.10 27.71
CA ASP A 161 -3.77 -0.68 28.73
C ASP A 161 -4.64 0.36 29.42
#